data_b56830fa1b2fcc963eec4b522c4c2ab6
#
_entry.id   b56830fa1b2fcc963eec4b522c4c2ab6
#
_cell.length_a   1.000
_cell.length_b   1.000
_cell.length_c   1.000
_cell.angle_alpha   90.00
_cell.angle_beta   90.00
_cell.angle_gamma   90.00
#
_symmetry.space_group_name_H-M   'P 1'
#
loop_
_entity.id
_entity.type
_entity.pdbx_description
1 polymer ?
#
loop_
_entity_poly.entity_id
_entity_poly.type
_entity_poly.pdbx_seq_one_letter_code
_entity_poly.pdbx_strand_id
1 'polypeptide(L)'
;GQDVEVSEDELIKGYSRQQDYTQKTQQLAEYKRQMDVAAQQMQQEVAQTQQMRSQYVDALSTAIDTNYAHLQQYANVDWETLKSQDKEEYLTKRDEYRQAQESIQGLQAQAQQAQQQQEREMQMQHQQVLQEEHSKMVSILPEWNDPNTQRAIAKSLSEFALSKGYTQEELSQLVDHRSILVLMQAKAYED
;
A
#
# COMPACT_ATOMS: atom_id res chain seq x y z
N GLY A 1 1.26 61.21 0.92
CA GLY A 1 0.77 60.38 2.02
C GLY A 1 -0.28 61.17 2.77
N GLN A 2 -1.42 60.61 3.05
CA GLN A 2 -2.39 61.18 3.98
C GLN A 2 -1.96 60.74 5.37
N ASP A 3 -1.69 61.71 6.26
CA ASP A 3 -1.48 61.46 7.67
C ASP A 3 -2.83 61.06 8.29
N VAL A 4 -2.89 59.85 8.81
CA VAL A 4 -4.07 59.36 9.52
C VAL A 4 -3.73 59.43 11.02
N GLU A 5 -4.47 60.26 11.77
CA GLU A 5 -4.39 60.27 13.22
C GLU A 5 -5.06 59.02 13.75
N VAL A 6 -4.28 58.15 14.40
CA VAL A 6 -4.73 56.92 15.03
C VAL A 6 -4.63 57.10 16.56
N SER A 7 -5.67 56.71 17.29
CA SER A 7 -5.63 56.79 18.75
C SER A 7 -4.60 55.78 19.33
N GLU A 8 -4.05 56.12 20.53
CA GLU A 8 -3.08 55.26 21.22
C GLU A 8 -3.68 53.85 21.50
N ASP A 9 -4.97 53.78 21.80
CA ASP A 9 -5.73 52.55 21.99
C ASP A 9 -5.83 51.70 20.70
N GLU A 10 -5.97 52.31 19.53
CA GLU A 10 -5.99 51.63 18.24
C GLU A 10 -4.62 51.12 17.81
N LEU A 11 -3.55 51.83 18.15
CA LEU A 11 -2.17 51.39 17.94
C LEU A 11 -1.84 50.18 18.79
N ILE A 12 -2.23 50.18 20.08
CA ILE A 12 -2.03 49.06 21.02
C ILE A 12 -2.82 47.83 20.56
N LYS A 13 -4.08 48.00 20.15
CA LYS A 13 -4.91 46.90 19.63
C LYS A 13 -4.42 46.39 18.28
N GLY A 14 -3.90 47.25 17.45
CA GLY A 14 -3.27 46.88 16.17
C GLY A 14 -2.00 46.04 16.39
N TYR A 15 -1.12 46.48 17.26
CA TYR A 15 0.10 45.75 17.66
C TYR A 15 -0.18 44.38 18.27
N SER A 16 -1.12 44.34 19.22
CA SER A 16 -1.53 43.09 19.87
C SER A 16 -2.12 42.07 18.86
N ARG A 17 -2.93 42.54 17.91
CA ARG A 17 -3.49 41.69 16.82
C ARG A 17 -2.38 41.19 15.89
N GLN A 18 -1.40 42.02 15.55
CA GLN A 18 -0.29 41.61 14.71
C GLN A 18 0.62 40.61 15.40
N GLN A 19 0.85 40.78 16.70
CA GLN A 19 1.63 39.85 17.51
C GLN A 19 0.92 38.48 17.61
N ASP A 20 -0.39 38.46 17.91
CA ASP A 20 -1.23 37.27 17.98
C ASP A 20 -1.27 36.54 16.62
N TYR A 21 -1.43 37.28 15.51
CA TYR A 21 -1.40 36.73 14.16
C TYR A 21 -0.03 36.11 13.85
N THR A 22 1.06 36.79 14.19
CA THR A 22 2.43 36.27 13.96
C THR A 22 2.66 34.99 14.78
N GLN A 23 2.25 34.96 16.06
CA GLN A 23 2.35 33.77 16.88
C GLN A 23 1.54 32.59 16.33
N LYS A 24 0.29 32.83 15.96
CA LYS A 24 -0.58 31.80 15.36
C LYS A 24 -0.03 31.26 14.04
N THR A 25 0.52 32.15 13.20
CA THR A 25 1.12 31.74 11.92
C THR A 25 2.39 30.92 12.15
N GLN A 26 3.21 31.28 13.12
CA GLN A 26 4.40 30.50 13.48
C GLN A 26 4.02 29.12 14.08
N GLN A 27 3.03 29.07 14.98
CA GLN A 27 2.53 27.82 15.54
C GLN A 27 1.94 26.90 14.43
N LEU A 28 1.20 27.46 13.51
CA LEU A 28 0.64 26.71 12.38
C LEU A 28 1.74 26.17 11.44
N ALA A 29 2.76 26.98 11.17
CA ALA A 29 3.90 26.56 10.37
C ALA A 29 4.71 25.45 11.03
N GLU A 30 4.93 25.55 12.36
CA GLU A 30 5.61 24.51 13.12
C GLU A 30 4.79 23.23 13.21
N TYR A 31 3.48 23.32 13.44
CA TYR A 31 2.59 22.18 13.42
C TYR A 31 2.60 21.48 12.05
N LYS A 32 2.53 22.26 10.97
CA LYS A 32 2.62 21.72 9.60
C LYS A 32 3.95 21.00 9.37
N ARG A 33 5.05 21.59 9.80
CA ARG A 33 6.38 20.98 9.69
C ARG A 33 6.46 19.64 10.46
N GLN A 34 5.90 19.60 11.68
CA GLN A 34 5.85 18.36 12.47
C GLN A 34 5.01 17.29 11.80
N MET A 35 3.87 17.66 11.21
CA MET A 35 3.04 16.74 10.46
C MET A 35 3.75 16.20 9.20
N ASP A 36 4.45 17.07 8.46
CA ASP A 36 5.22 16.66 7.29
C ASP A 36 6.35 15.69 7.66
N VAL A 37 7.06 15.96 8.76
CA VAL A 37 8.12 15.06 9.27
C VAL A 37 7.52 13.72 9.71
N ALA A 38 6.41 13.73 10.44
CA ALA A 38 5.74 12.51 10.88
C ALA A 38 5.23 11.68 9.66
N ALA A 39 4.69 12.34 8.65
CA ALA A 39 4.27 11.69 7.41
C ALA A 39 5.45 11.05 6.66
N GLN A 40 6.60 11.73 6.58
CA GLN A 40 7.81 11.17 5.98
C GLN A 40 8.35 9.97 6.76
N GLN A 41 8.37 10.05 8.09
CA GLN A 41 8.80 8.94 8.94
C GLN A 41 7.89 7.71 8.74
N MET A 42 6.58 7.93 8.74
CA MET A 42 5.61 6.85 8.50
C MET A 42 5.80 6.20 7.11
N GLN A 43 6.05 6.99 6.06
CA GLN A 43 6.35 6.46 4.73
C GLN A 43 7.64 5.62 4.72
N GLN A 44 8.68 6.06 5.43
CA GLN A 44 9.94 5.30 5.55
C GLN A 44 9.73 3.98 6.29
N GLU A 45 8.97 3.98 7.40
CA GLU A 45 8.66 2.77 8.16
C GLU A 45 7.85 1.77 7.32
N VAL A 46 6.87 2.24 6.55
CA VAL A 46 6.10 1.40 5.62
C VAL A 46 7.01 0.78 4.56
N ALA A 47 7.89 1.59 3.94
CA ALA A 47 8.82 1.11 2.92
C ALA A 47 9.81 0.08 3.49
N GLN A 48 10.36 0.32 4.68
CA GLN A 48 11.25 -0.64 5.36
C GLN A 48 10.52 -1.95 5.71
N THR A 49 9.29 -1.85 6.19
CA THR A 49 8.47 -3.03 6.50
C THR A 49 8.20 -3.86 5.26
N GLN A 50 7.87 -3.23 4.13
CA GLN A 50 7.66 -3.91 2.85
C GLN A 50 8.96 -4.59 2.37
N GLN A 51 10.10 -3.91 2.48
CA GLN A 51 11.39 -4.49 2.11
C GLN A 51 11.76 -5.70 2.97
N MET A 52 11.59 -5.62 4.30
CA MET A 52 11.85 -6.74 5.20
C MET A 52 10.96 -7.95 4.90
N ARG A 53 9.70 -7.72 4.53
CA ARG A 53 8.77 -8.80 4.14
C ARG A 53 9.19 -9.48 2.84
N SER A 54 9.56 -8.69 1.82
CA SER A 54 10.09 -9.25 0.58
C SER A 54 11.31 -10.13 0.84
N GLN A 55 12.26 -9.62 1.62
CA GLN A 55 13.46 -10.39 2.01
C GLN A 55 13.10 -11.67 2.78
N TYR A 56 12.09 -11.62 3.63
CA TYR A 56 11.62 -12.81 4.35
C TYR A 56 11.04 -13.87 3.42
N VAL A 57 10.20 -13.47 2.45
CA VAL A 57 9.63 -14.38 1.45
C VAL A 57 10.74 -14.99 0.58
N ASP A 58 11.71 -14.18 0.14
CA ASP A 58 12.85 -14.63 -0.65
C ASP A 58 13.72 -15.63 0.15
N ALA A 59 13.94 -15.36 1.43
CA ALA A 59 14.67 -16.27 2.33
C ALA A 59 13.93 -17.60 2.51
N LEU A 60 12.60 -17.58 2.66
CA LEU A 60 11.80 -18.80 2.72
C LEU A 60 11.89 -19.61 1.43
N SER A 61 11.80 -18.95 0.26
CA SER A 61 11.95 -19.59 -1.04
C SER A 61 13.33 -20.26 -1.16
N THR A 62 14.39 -19.54 -0.83
CA THR A 62 15.76 -20.06 -0.85
C THR A 62 15.94 -21.27 0.10
N ALA A 63 15.34 -21.19 1.29
CA ALA A 63 15.38 -22.29 2.25
C ALA A 63 14.62 -23.53 1.75
N ILE A 64 13.48 -23.34 1.08
CA ILE A 64 12.70 -24.41 0.45
C ILE A 64 13.55 -25.08 -0.65
N ASP A 65 14.13 -24.28 -1.56
CA ASP A 65 14.95 -24.80 -2.66
C ASP A 65 16.16 -25.57 -2.15
N THR A 66 16.82 -25.06 -1.10
CA THR A 66 17.97 -25.73 -0.46
C THR A 66 17.56 -27.09 0.13
N ASN A 67 16.41 -27.15 0.81
CA ASN A 67 15.90 -28.39 1.36
C ASN A 67 15.46 -29.38 0.26
N TYR A 68 14.90 -28.90 -0.85
CA TYR A 68 14.62 -29.75 -2.00
C TYR A 68 15.90 -30.32 -2.63
N ALA A 69 16.93 -29.50 -2.80
CA ALA A 69 18.24 -29.97 -3.29
C ALA A 69 18.83 -31.03 -2.36
N HIS A 70 18.69 -30.85 -1.04
CA HIS A 70 19.08 -31.84 -0.05
C HIS A 70 18.27 -33.14 -0.18
N LEU A 71 16.97 -33.09 -0.43
CA LEU A 71 16.16 -34.29 -0.66
C LEU A 71 16.55 -35.06 -1.91
N GLN A 72 17.06 -34.40 -2.96
CA GLN A 72 17.45 -35.03 -4.20
C GLN A 72 18.59 -36.04 -4.01
N GLN A 73 19.46 -35.89 -3.00
CA GLN A 73 20.52 -36.90 -2.68
C GLN A 73 19.94 -38.26 -2.30
N TYR A 74 18.67 -38.31 -1.82
CA TYR A 74 18.00 -39.54 -1.47
C TYR A 74 17.21 -40.17 -2.62
N ALA A 75 17.08 -39.50 -3.78
CA ALA A 75 16.30 -39.97 -4.91
C ALA A 75 16.76 -41.32 -5.48
N ASN A 76 18.07 -41.60 -5.39
CA ASN A 76 18.67 -42.81 -5.91
C ASN A 76 19.06 -43.82 -4.82
N VAL A 77 18.56 -43.63 -3.58
CA VAL A 77 18.85 -44.56 -2.49
C VAL A 77 17.96 -45.80 -2.64
N ASP A 78 18.61 -46.97 -2.75
CA ASP A 78 17.91 -48.26 -2.68
C ASP A 78 17.63 -48.60 -1.22
N TRP A 79 16.46 -48.16 -0.77
CA TRP A 79 15.99 -48.31 0.61
C TRP A 79 15.88 -49.75 1.06
N GLU A 80 15.50 -50.71 0.17
CA GLU A 80 15.31 -52.11 0.52
C GLU A 80 16.69 -52.77 0.69
N THR A 81 17.63 -52.53 -0.21
CA THR A 81 18.98 -53.02 -0.10
C THR A 81 19.69 -52.46 1.14
N LEU A 82 19.54 -51.13 1.37
CA LEU A 82 20.14 -50.48 2.54
C LEU A 82 19.60 -51.07 3.86
N LYS A 83 18.26 -51.26 3.94
CA LYS A 83 17.61 -51.81 5.11
C LYS A 83 18.08 -53.25 5.43
N SER A 84 18.41 -54.05 4.40
CA SER A 84 18.86 -55.42 4.56
C SER A 84 20.37 -55.53 4.89
N GLN A 85 21.19 -54.62 4.38
CA GLN A 85 22.63 -54.67 4.52
C GLN A 85 23.14 -53.87 5.72
N ASP A 86 22.59 -52.66 5.94
CA ASP A 86 22.98 -51.75 7.02
C ASP A 86 21.76 -51.09 7.63
N LYS A 87 21.25 -51.69 8.70
CA LYS A 87 20.05 -51.21 9.41
C LYS A 87 20.29 -49.88 10.10
N GLU A 88 21.47 -49.58 10.57
CA GLU A 88 21.80 -48.35 11.28
C GLU A 88 21.85 -47.18 10.30
N GLU A 89 22.56 -47.34 9.18
CA GLU A 89 22.58 -46.34 8.11
C GLU A 89 21.18 -46.11 7.50
N TYR A 90 20.39 -47.17 7.31
CA TYR A 90 18.99 -47.05 6.88
C TYR A 90 18.17 -46.18 7.80
N LEU A 91 18.26 -46.42 9.11
CA LEU A 91 17.46 -45.62 10.09
C LEU A 91 17.91 -44.16 10.07
N THR A 92 19.19 -43.89 10.04
CA THR A 92 19.78 -42.54 9.97
C THR A 92 19.30 -41.79 8.73
N LYS A 93 19.52 -42.35 7.53
CA LYS A 93 19.07 -41.71 6.27
C LYS A 93 17.57 -41.52 6.15
N ARG A 94 16.82 -42.49 6.65
CA ARG A 94 15.33 -42.36 6.66
C ARG A 94 14.86 -41.22 7.56
N ASP A 95 15.47 -41.07 8.74
CA ASP A 95 15.11 -40.01 9.66
C ASP A 95 15.55 -38.64 9.13
N GLU A 96 16.70 -38.52 8.51
CA GLU A 96 17.14 -37.29 7.81
C GLU A 96 16.21 -36.91 6.65
N TYR A 97 15.82 -37.90 5.83
CA TYR A 97 14.85 -37.70 4.74
C TYR A 97 13.52 -37.20 5.27
N ARG A 98 13.00 -37.82 6.34
CA ARG A 98 11.75 -37.40 6.98
C ARG A 98 11.85 -35.99 7.54
N GLN A 99 12.93 -35.66 8.25
CA GLN A 99 13.17 -34.31 8.79
C GLN A 99 13.23 -33.25 7.67
N ALA A 100 13.89 -33.56 6.57
CA ALA A 100 13.93 -32.65 5.42
C ALA A 100 12.54 -32.43 4.79
N GLN A 101 11.72 -33.48 4.68
CA GLN A 101 10.33 -33.35 4.23
C GLN A 101 9.47 -32.51 5.16
N GLU A 102 9.56 -32.75 6.47
CA GLU A 102 8.83 -31.98 7.48
C GLU A 102 9.26 -30.49 7.47
N SER A 103 10.57 -30.24 7.29
CA SER A 103 11.10 -28.88 7.16
C SER A 103 10.52 -28.16 5.94
N ILE A 104 10.48 -28.81 4.77
CA ILE A 104 9.89 -28.22 3.55
C ILE A 104 8.42 -27.89 3.76
N GLN A 105 7.64 -28.82 4.35
CA GLN A 105 6.23 -28.57 4.62
C GLN A 105 6.02 -27.37 5.56
N GLY A 106 6.85 -27.27 6.60
CA GLY A 106 6.83 -26.15 7.53
C GLY A 106 7.15 -24.81 6.85
N LEU A 107 8.21 -24.80 6.02
CA LEU A 107 8.62 -23.61 5.27
C LEU A 107 7.57 -23.19 4.22
N GLN A 108 6.96 -24.16 3.53
CA GLN A 108 5.88 -23.91 2.58
C GLN A 108 4.66 -23.28 3.26
N ALA A 109 4.26 -23.82 4.44
CA ALA A 109 3.17 -23.25 5.21
C ALA A 109 3.47 -21.80 5.64
N GLN A 110 4.70 -21.50 6.07
CA GLN A 110 5.13 -20.15 6.42
C GLN A 110 5.13 -19.22 5.20
N ALA A 111 5.61 -19.67 4.06
CA ALA A 111 5.61 -18.88 2.82
C ALA A 111 4.17 -18.56 2.37
N GLN A 112 3.27 -19.54 2.42
CA GLN A 112 1.86 -19.33 2.10
C GLN A 112 1.19 -18.33 3.06
N GLN A 113 1.47 -18.44 4.36
CA GLN A 113 0.95 -17.52 5.35
C GLN A 113 1.46 -16.08 5.12
N ALA A 114 2.76 -15.93 4.83
CA ALA A 114 3.35 -14.62 4.52
C ALA A 114 2.72 -13.98 3.28
N GLN A 115 2.53 -14.77 2.22
CA GLN A 115 1.84 -14.34 1.00
C GLN A 115 0.39 -13.88 1.26
N GLN A 116 -0.38 -14.71 1.96
CA GLN A 116 -1.78 -14.37 2.30
C GLN A 116 -1.88 -13.10 3.17
N GLN A 117 -0.91 -12.88 4.05
CA GLN A 117 -0.87 -11.67 4.85
C GLN A 117 -0.58 -10.44 3.97
N GLN A 118 0.38 -10.55 3.06
CA GLN A 118 0.71 -9.48 2.11
C GLN A 118 -0.49 -9.13 1.21
N GLU A 119 -1.18 -10.12 0.69
CA GLU A 119 -2.39 -9.92 -0.13
C GLU A 119 -3.50 -9.20 0.65
N ARG A 120 -3.75 -9.63 1.90
CA ARG A 120 -4.75 -8.99 2.77
C ARG A 120 -4.41 -7.53 3.05
N GLU A 121 -3.14 -7.22 3.32
CA GLU A 121 -2.70 -5.86 3.56
C GLU A 121 -2.81 -4.98 2.32
N MET A 122 -2.43 -5.48 1.15
CA MET A 122 -2.63 -4.77 -0.12
C MET A 122 -4.12 -4.49 -0.39
N GLN A 123 -4.99 -5.47 -0.12
CA GLN A 123 -6.44 -5.27 -0.24
C GLN A 123 -6.97 -4.20 0.72
N MET A 124 -6.54 -4.23 1.99
CA MET A 124 -6.93 -3.21 2.97
C MET A 124 -6.44 -1.82 2.58
N GLN A 125 -5.18 -1.69 2.15
CA GLN A 125 -4.64 -0.42 1.66
C GLN A 125 -5.41 0.10 0.44
N HIS A 126 -5.70 -0.78 -0.50
CA HIS A 126 -6.48 -0.42 -1.68
C HIS A 126 -7.90 0.05 -1.30
N GLN A 127 -8.58 -0.67 -0.40
CA GLN A 127 -9.89 -0.26 0.10
C GLN A 127 -9.84 1.10 0.81
N GLN A 128 -8.80 1.34 1.62
CA GLN A 128 -8.61 2.63 2.29
C GLN A 128 -8.44 3.77 1.28
N VAL A 129 -7.60 3.59 0.26
CA VAL A 129 -7.41 4.57 -0.80
C VAL A 129 -8.73 4.84 -1.53
N LEU A 130 -9.48 3.80 -1.90
CA LEU A 130 -10.80 3.95 -2.53
C LEU A 130 -11.77 4.76 -1.66
N GLN A 131 -11.79 4.50 -0.35
CA GLN A 131 -12.66 5.20 0.60
C GLN A 131 -12.25 6.67 0.76
N GLU A 132 -10.95 6.95 0.85
CA GLU A 132 -10.43 8.33 0.92
C GLU A 132 -10.74 9.11 -0.36
N GLU A 133 -10.49 8.53 -1.54
CA GLU A 133 -10.77 9.16 -2.82
C GLU A 133 -12.27 9.37 -3.05
N HIS A 134 -13.11 8.41 -2.64
CA HIS A 134 -14.55 8.57 -2.63
C HIS A 134 -15.00 9.74 -1.73
N SER A 135 -14.46 9.83 -0.51
CA SER A 135 -14.80 10.92 0.42
C SER A 135 -14.39 12.29 -0.13
N LYS A 136 -13.21 12.39 -0.77
CA LYS A 136 -12.76 13.61 -1.44
C LYS A 136 -13.69 13.97 -2.61
N MET A 137 -14.08 12.97 -3.41
CA MET A 137 -14.99 13.17 -4.53
C MET A 137 -16.37 13.66 -4.05
N VAL A 138 -16.96 13.06 -3.02
CA VAL A 138 -18.22 13.48 -2.42
C VAL A 138 -18.16 14.91 -1.86
N SER A 139 -17.00 15.34 -1.32
CA SER A 139 -16.83 16.70 -0.84
C SER A 139 -16.88 17.75 -1.95
N ILE A 140 -16.50 17.39 -3.18
CA ILE A 140 -16.51 18.24 -4.37
C ILE A 140 -17.83 18.11 -5.13
N LEU A 141 -18.33 16.90 -5.26
CA LEU A 141 -19.54 16.52 -5.98
C LEU A 141 -20.45 15.70 -5.05
N PRO A 142 -21.32 16.32 -4.24
CA PRO A 142 -22.14 15.63 -3.24
C PRO A 142 -23.05 14.53 -3.83
N GLU A 143 -23.52 14.72 -5.07
CA GLU A 143 -24.32 13.73 -5.81
C GLU A 143 -23.55 12.43 -6.14
N TRP A 144 -22.22 12.42 -6.04
CA TRP A 144 -21.39 11.21 -6.16
C TRP A 144 -21.67 10.19 -5.06
N ASN A 145 -22.29 10.61 -3.95
CA ASN A 145 -22.69 9.72 -2.86
C ASN A 145 -23.89 8.83 -3.22
N ASP A 146 -24.67 9.17 -4.25
CA ASP A 146 -25.73 8.29 -4.75
C ASP A 146 -25.14 7.23 -5.69
N PRO A 147 -25.30 5.92 -5.38
CA PRO A 147 -24.71 4.84 -6.19
C PRO A 147 -25.24 4.78 -7.63
N ASN A 148 -26.45 5.30 -7.90
CA ASN A 148 -27.01 5.30 -9.24
C ASN A 148 -26.39 6.43 -10.08
N THR A 149 -26.28 7.62 -9.49
CA THR A 149 -25.62 8.78 -10.09
C THR A 149 -24.14 8.48 -10.34
N GLN A 150 -23.43 7.92 -9.35
CA GLN A 150 -22.05 7.50 -9.51
C GLN A 150 -21.85 6.54 -10.70
N ARG A 151 -22.70 5.50 -10.81
CA ARG A 151 -22.64 4.54 -11.93
C ARG A 151 -22.93 5.17 -13.28
N ALA A 152 -23.89 6.09 -13.33
CA ALA A 152 -24.25 6.80 -14.57
C ALA A 152 -23.10 7.70 -15.04
N ILE A 153 -22.49 8.46 -14.14
CA ILE A 153 -21.32 9.30 -14.43
C ILE A 153 -20.13 8.43 -14.85
N ALA A 154 -19.81 7.38 -14.08
CA ALA A 154 -18.69 6.49 -14.39
C ALA A 154 -18.83 5.84 -15.76
N LYS A 155 -20.04 5.37 -16.12
CA LYS A 155 -20.33 4.81 -17.44
C LYS A 155 -20.10 5.84 -18.54
N SER A 156 -20.67 7.04 -18.39
CA SER A 156 -20.53 8.13 -19.38
C SER A 156 -19.07 8.56 -19.58
N LEU A 157 -18.30 8.65 -18.49
CA LEU A 157 -16.88 8.97 -18.56
C LEU A 157 -16.05 7.85 -19.18
N SER A 158 -16.38 6.60 -18.88
CA SER A 158 -15.72 5.44 -19.49
C SER A 158 -15.93 5.41 -21.02
N GLU A 159 -17.17 5.61 -21.49
CA GLU A 159 -17.48 5.70 -22.92
C GLU A 159 -16.72 6.85 -23.60
N PHE A 160 -16.68 8.01 -22.96
CA PHE A 160 -15.92 9.16 -23.45
C PHE A 160 -14.43 8.86 -23.53
N ALA A 161 -13.82 8.34 -22.48
CA ALA A 161 -12.39 8.08 -22.42
C ALA A 161 -11.97 6.98 -23.42
N LEU A 162 -12.78 5.93 -23.61
CA LEU A 162 -12.58 4.91 -24.64
C LEU A 162 -12.59 5.55 -26.05
N SER A 163 -13.48 6.52 -26.33
CA SER A 163 -13.51 7.25 -27.59
C SER A 163 -12.25 8.10 -27.84
N LYS A 164 -11.52 8.45 -26.76
CA LYS A 164 -10.25 9.19 -26.81
C LYS A 164 -9.02 8.27 -26.87
N GLY A 165 -9.20 6.97 -26.90
CA GLY A 165 -8.11 6.01 -27.05
C GLY A 165 -7.62 5.38 -25.75
N TYR A 166 -8.25 5.67 -24.62
CA TYR A 166 -7.98 4.94 -23.38
C TYR A 166 -8.42 3.49 -23.49
N THR A 167 -7.70 2.59 -22.85
CA THR A 167 -8.08 1.19 -22.72
C THR A 167 -8.92 0.94 -21.46
N GLN A 168 -9.65 -0.17 -21.43
CA GLN A 168 -10.41 -0.56 -20.25
C GLN A 168 -9.51 -0.81 -19.04
N GLU A 169 -8.28 -1.30 -19.28
CA GLU A 169 -7.29 -1.53 -18.21
C GLU A 169 -6.83 -0.22 -17.60
N GLU A 170 -6.49 0.79 -18.41
CA GLU A 170 -6.12 2.11 -17.90
C GLU A 170 -7.25 2.75 -17.10
N LEU A 171 -8.49 2.62 -17.56
CA LEU A 171 -9.65 3.15 -16.84
C LEU A 171 -9.92 2.44 -15.52
N SER A 172 -9.66 1.15 -15.43
CA SER A 172 -9.81 0.39 -14.19
C SER A 172 -8.80 0.79 -13.10
N GLN A 173 -7.69 1.42 -13.49
CA GLN A 173 -6.66 1.93 -12.59
C GLN A 173 -6.90 3.38 -12.14
N LEU A 174 -7.89 4.07 -12.72
CA LEU A 174 -8.23 5.44 -12.35
C LEU A 174 -8.99 5.46 -11.02
N VAL A 175 -8.25 5.57 -9.93
CA VAL A 175 -8.79 5.67 -8.57
C VAL A 175 -8.83 7.12 -8.07
N ASP A 176 -7.88 7.96 -8.51
CA ASP A 176 -7.71 9.34 -8.07
C ASP A 176 -8.90 10.22 -8.52
N HIS A 177 -9.59 10.84 -7.54
CA HIS A 177 -10.72 11.75 -7.78
C HIS A 177 -10.37 12.90 -8.75
N ARG A 178 -9.14 13.40 -8.75
CA ARG A 178 -8.69 14.49 -9.64
C ARG A 178 -8.70 14.06 -11.11
N SER A 179 -8.30 12.83 -11.39
CA SER A 179 -8.34 12.26 -12.74
C SER A 179 -9.77 12.14 -13.24
N ILE A 180 -10.70 11.74 -12.37
CA ILE A 180 -12.13 11.68 -12.68
C ILE A 180 -12.67 13.09 -12.98
N LEU A 181 -12.32 14.09 -12.16
CA LEU A 181 -12.74 15.48 -12.38
C LEU A 181 -12.19 16.07 -13.68
N VAL A 182 -10.94 15.77 -14.04
CA VAL A 182 -10.35 16.19 -15.32
C VAL A 182 -11.11 15.57 -16.50
N LEU A 183 -11.44 14.28 -16.43
CA LEU A 183 -12.25 13.63 -17.46
C LEU A 183 -13.66 14.23 -17.56
N MET A 184 -14.28 14.58 -16.44
CA MET A 184 -15.57 15.26 -16.42
C MET A 184 -15.49 16.62 -17.11
N GLN A 185 -14.45 17.43 -16.81
CA GLN A 185 -14.23 18.72 -17.44
C GLN A 185 -13.94 18.59 -18.94
N ALA A 186 -13.10 17.63 -19.32
CA ALA A 186 -12.80 17.39 -20.73
C ALA A 186 -14.03 16.99 -21.52
N LYS A 187 -14.88 16.12 -20.96
CA LYS A 187 -16.15 15.73 -21.60
C LYS A 187 -17.09 16.91 -21.73
N ALA A 188 -17.28 17.70 -20.67
CA ALA A 188 -18.17 18.86 -20.68
C ALA A 188 -17.73 19.98 -21.64
N TYR A 189 -16.45 19.98 -22.06
CA TYR A 189 -15.93 20.93 -23.06
C TYR A 189 -16.27 20.49 -24.50
N GLU A 190 -16.47 19.19 -24.73
CA GLU A 190 -16.78 18.65 -26.05
C GLU A 190 -18.28 18.46 -26.33
N ASP A 191 -19.11 18.37 -25.29
CA ASP A 191 -20.58 18.32 -25.38
C ASP A 191 -21.17 19.73 -25.65
#